data_a40dc370ea3e0fbb982e306218e520da
#
_entry.id   a40dc370ea3e0fbb982e306218e520da
#
_cell.length_a   1.000
_cell.length_b   1.000
_cell.length_c   1.000
_cell.angle_alpha   90.00
_cell.angle_beta   90.00
_cell.angle_gamma   90.00
#
_symmetry.space_group_name_H-M   'P 1'
#
loop_
_entity.id
_entity.type
_entity.pdbx_description
1 polymer ?
#
loop_
_entity_poly.entity_id
_entity_poly.type
_entity_poly.pdbx_seq_one_letter_code
_entity_poly.pdbx_strand_id
1 'polypeptide(L)'
;ISKVGGWVMAVGNPLGQGFSVSVGIISARNRELSGAYDDYIQTDAAINRGNSGGPLFNMGGEVIGVNTAILSPNGGSIGIGFSMSSNVVAPVVEQLQEFGEVRRGWLGVNIGNVTDDMAEALGLSDTLGAIVLDVFDGPALDAGLQSMDIIISFDGQDVKSSGELVRLVGKTAVGKMVDAVIIREGAEKTLSITLGQRPDPDALAQRQENV
;
A
#
# COMPACT_ATOMS: atom_id res chain seq x y z
N ILE A 1 -8.80 12.01 -13.81
CA ILE A 1 -8.99 10.98 -12.75
C ILE A 1 -10.43 10.50 -12.81
N SER A 2 -10.64 9.20 -13.04
CA SER A 2 -11.98 8.59 -13.07
C SER A 2 -12.63 8.66 -11.68
N LYS A 3 -13.92 9.09 -11.61
CA LYS A 3 -14.65 9.35 -10.35
C LYS A 3 -15.58 8.18 -10.03
N VAL A 4 -15.97 8.04 -8.76
CA VAL A 4 -17.07 7.15 -8.34
C VAL A 4 -18.33 7.50 -9.13
N GLY A 5 -19.05 6.46 -9.59
CA GLY A 5 -20.15 6.58 -10.53
C GLY A 5 -19.74 6.62 -12.02
N GLY A 6 -18.45 6.76 -12.32
CA GLY A 6 -17.95 6.71 -13.69
C GLY A 6 -18.03 5.31 -14.29
N TRP A 7 -18.45 5.21 -15.55
CA TRP A 7 -18.53 3.96 -16.28
C TRP A 7 -17.14 3.34 -16.50
N VAL A 8 -17.09 2.03 -16.39
CA VAL A 8 -15.88 1.24 -16.62
C VAL A 8 -16.20 -0.04 -17.41
N MET A 9 -15.17 -0.56 -18.08
CA MET A 9 -15.25 -1.76 -18.87
C MET A 9 -14.10 -2.70 -18.44
N ALA A 10 -14.45 -3.87 -17.94
CA ALA A 10 -13.51 -4.93 -17.63
C ALA A 10 -13.40 -5.89 -18.81
N VAL A 11 -12.17 -6.21 -19.20
CA VAL A 11 -11.88 -7.17 -20.27
C VAL A 11 -11.16 -8.37 -19.67
N GLY A 12 -11.50 -9.57 -20.12
CA GLY A 12 -10.87 -10.80 -19.66
C GLY A 12 -11.21 -11.99 -20.54
N ASN A 13 -10.78 -13.16 -20.10
CA ASN A 13 -11.09 -14.44 -20.75
C ASN A 13 -11.69 -15.41 -19.71
N PRO A 14 -12.94 -15.18 -19.27
CA PRO A 14 -13.56 -15.98 -18.23
C PRO A 14 -13.71 -17.42 -18.69
N LEU A 15 -13.24 -18.34 -17.85
CA LEU A 15 -13.28 -19.79 -18.09
C LEU A 15 -12.61 -20.27 -19.37
N GLY A 16 -11.74 -19.45 -19.99
CA GLY A 16 -11.04 -19.82 -21.23
C GLY A 16 -11.94 -19.87 -22.47
N GLN A 17 -13.14 -19.27 -22.42
CA GLN A 17 -14.13 -19.31 -23.51
C GLN A 17 -13.95 -18.18 -24.55
N GLY A 18 -12.81 -17.49 -24.52
CA GLY A 18 -12.54 -16.35 -25.37
C GLY A 18 -12.67 -15.00 -24.66
N PHE A 19 -12.31 -13.93 -25.34
CA PHE A 19 -12.37 -12.59 -24.78
C PHE A 19 -13.82 -12.20 -24.48
N SER A 20 -14.03 -11.69 -23.28
CA SER A 20 -15.31 -11.19 -22.81
C SER A 20 -15.16 -9.81 -22.22
N VAL A 21 -16.22 -9.03 -22.36
CA VAL A 21 -16.30 -7.66 -21.82
C VAL A 21 -17.50 -7.59 -20.86
N SER A 22 -17.25 -7.02 -19.70
CA SER A 22 -18.31 -6.64 -18.76
C SER A 22 -18.24 -5.15 -18.48
N VAL A 23 -19.40 -4.51 -18.27
CA VAL A 23 -19.53 -3.08 -18.06
C VAL A 23 -20.16 -2.84 -16.70
N GLY A 24 -19.72 -1.81 -16.02
CA GLY A 24 -20.23 -1.35 -14.74
C GLY A 24 -19.74 0.05 -14.42
N ILE A 25 -19.73 0.38 -13.15
CA ILE A 25 -19.25 1.68 -12.66
C ILE A 25 -18.14 1.52 -11.62
N ILE A 26 -17.42 2.58 -11.33
CA ILE A 26 -16.60 2.68 -10.13
C ILE A 26 -17.54 2.83 -8.94
N SER A 27 -17.65 1.77 -8.13
CA SER A 27 -18.50 1.77 -6.93
C SER A 27 -17.83 2.46 -5.75
N ALA A 28 -16.49 2.31 -5.63
CA ALA A 28 -15.68 2.97 -4.61
C ALA A 28 -14.22 3.02 -5.06
N ARG A 29 -13.41 3.81 -4.34
CA ARG A 29 -11.96 3.92 -4.54
C ARG A 29 -11.23 3.73 -3.21
N ASN A 30 -9.92 3.53 -3.31
CA ASN A 30 -9.01 3.41 -2.17
C ASN A 30 -9.46 2.30 -1.20
N ARG A 31 -9.93 1.18 -1.77
CA ARG A 31 -10.29 0.01 -0.97
C ARG A 31 -9.03 -0.76 -0.59
N GLU A 32 -8.97 -1.14 0.68
CA GLU A 32 -7.97 -2.03 1.25
C GLU A 32 -8.65 -3.37 1.55
N LEU A 33 -8.03 -4.47 1.17
CA LEU A 33 -8.52 -5.83 1.44
C LEU A 33 -7.67 -6.49 2.54
N SER A 34 -6.47 -6.92 2.22
CA SER A 34 -5.56 -7.58 3.16
C SER A 34 -4.08 -7.31 2.90
N GLY A 35 -3.76 -6.64 1.80
CA GLY A 35 -2.39 -6.33 1.42
C GLY A 35 -1.92 -4.98 1.96
N ALA A 36 -0.66 -4.90 2.41
CA ALA A 36 -0.07 -3.68 2.95
C ALA A 36 -0.01 -2.51 1.93
N TYR A 37 -0.12 -2.82 0.64
CA TYR A 37 -0.01 -1.84 -0.47
C TYR A 37 -1.31 -1.74 -1.27
N ASP A 38 -2.41 -2.18 -0.71
CA ASP A 38 -3.70 -2.19 -1.38
C ASP A 38 -4.18 -0.77 -1.68
N ASP A 39 -4.62 -0.57 -2.92
CA ASP A 39 -5.34 0.60 -3.40
C ASP A 39 -6.26 0.13 -4.54
N TYR A 40 -7.38 -0.48 -4.16
CA TYR A 40 -8.30 -1.05 -5.13
C TYR A 40 -9.39 -0.06 -5.55
N ILE A 41 -9.72 -0.15 -6.83
CA ILE A 41 -10.97 0.37 -7.39
C ILE A 41 -12.01 -0.74 -7.24
N GLN A 42 -13.09 -0.46 -6.52
CA GLN A 42 -14.27 -1.34 -6.46
C GLN A 42 -15.16 -1.05 -7.65
N THR A 43 -15.66 -2.10 -8.31
CA THR A 43 -16.59 -2.02 -9.44
C THR A 43 -17.68 -3.07 -9.35
N ASP A 44 -18.85 -2.77 -9.91
CA ASP A 44 -19.95 -3.72 -10.10
C ASP A 44 -19.91 -4.39 -11.49
N ALA A 45 -18.98 -4.00 -12.36
CA ALA A 45 -18.66 -4.77 -13.56
C ALA A 45 -18.38 -6.23 -13.17
N ALA A 46 -19.00 -7.18 -13.85
CA ALA A 46 -18.89 -8.59 -13.49
C ALA A 46 -17.46 -9.10 -13.68
N ILE A 47 -16.76 -9.29 -12.56
CA ILE A 47 -15.44 -9.93 -12.51
C ILE A 47 -15.64 -11.38 -12.07
N ASN A 48 -15.15 -12.30 -12.85
CA ASN A 48 -15.19 -13.74 -12.59
C ASN A 48 -13.82 -14.36 -12.85
N ARG A 49 -13.67 -15.64 -12.49
CA ARG A 49 -12.45 -16.39 -12.74
C ARG A 49 -12.09 -16.35 -14.24
N GLY A 50 -10.88 -15.87 -14.55
CA GLY A 50 -10.37 -15.65 -15.92
C GLY A 50 -10.32 -14.17 -16.34
N ASN A 51 -10.97 -13.26 -15.59
CA ASN A 51 -10.80 -11.83 -15.79
C ASN A 51 -9.59 -11.26 -15.03
N SER A 52 -9.09 -11.97 -14.00
CA SER A 52 -7.92 -11.55 -13.22
C SER A 52 -6.69 -11.39 -14.10
N GLY A 53 -5.97 -10.27 -13.93
CA GLY A 53 -4.86 -9.86 -14.79
C GLY A 53 -5.31 -9.05 -16.02
N GLY A 54 -6.59 -9.05 -16.36
CA GLY A 54 -7.14 -8.23 -17.44
C GLY A 54 -7.33 -6.76 -17.03
N PRO A 55 -7.42 -5.85 -18.02
CA PRO A 55 -7.54 -4.43 -17.76
C PRO A 55 -8.97 -4.02 -17.35
N LEU A 56 -9.04 -2.98 -16.51
CA LEU A 56 -10.22 -2.16 -16.29
C LEU A 56 -10.03 -0.84 -17.02
N PHE A 57 -10.88 -0.56 -18.00
CA PHE A 57 -10.86 0.67 -18.80
C PHE A 57 -11.86 1.68 -18.27
N ASN A 58 -11.54 2.97 -18.40
CA ASN A 58 -12.54 4.04 -18.32
C ASN A 58 -13.15 4.32 -19.71
N MET A 59 -14.08 5.28 -19.78
CA MET A 59 -14.74 5.68 -21.03
C MET A 59 -13.82 6.45 -21.98
N GLY A 60 -12.65 6.88 -21.54
CA GLY A 60 -11.59 7.46 -22.37
C GLY A 60 -10.68 6.43 -23.04
N GLY A 61 -10.89 5.14 -22.77
CA GLY A 61 -10.04 4.07 -23.26
C GLY A 61 -8.71 3.91 -22.49
N GLU A 62 -8.61 4.55 -21.32
CA GLU A 62 -7.42 4.45 -20.47
C GLU A 62 -7.56 3.25 -19.51
N VAL A 63 -6.48 2.50 -19.30
CA VAL A 63 -6.40 1.45 -18.28
C VAL A 63 -6.25 2.12 -16.92
N ILE A 64 -7.30 2.06 -16.11
CA ILE A 64 -7.32 2.64 -14.77
C ILE A 64 -7.03 1.63 -13.67
N GLY A 65 -7.03 0.33 -13.99
CA GLY A 65 -6.71 -0.73 -13.04
C GLY A 65 -6.52 -2.08 -13.72
N VAL A 66 -6.06 -3.05 -12.92
CA VAL A 66 -5.91 -4.46 -13.30
C VAL A 66 -6.87 -5.28 -12.43
N ASN A 67 -7.77 -6.03 -13.06
CA ASN A 67 -8.74 -6.87 -12.36
C ASN A 67 -8.02 -7.92 -11.51
N THR A 68 -8.35 -8.01 -10.23
CA THR A 68 -7.56 -8.83 -9.29
C THR A 68 -8.42 -9.79 -8.50
N ALA A 69 -9.50 -9.31 -7.86
CA ALA A 69 -10.26 -10.07 -6.88
C ALA A 69 -11.76 -9.77 -6.95
N ILE A 70 -12.53 -10.62 -6.31
CA ILE A 70 -13.96 -10.41 -6.02
C ILE A 70 -14.22 -10.70 -4.55
N LEU A 71 -15.21 -10.03 -3.98
CA LEU A 71 -15.85 -10.48 -2.75
C LEU A 71 -17.04 -11.36 -3.15
N SER A 72 -17.02 -12.62 -2.74
CA SER A 72 -18.05 -13.57 -3.15
C SER A 72 -18.18 -14.72 -2.15
N PRO A 73 -19.38 -15.08 -1.72
CA PRO A 73 -19.61 -16.23 -0.85
C PRO A 73 -19.55 -17.58 -1.58
N ASN A 74 -19.70 -17.57 -2.91
CA ASN A 74 -19.80 -18.79 -3.73
C ASN A 74 -18.84 -18.84 -4.92
N GLY A 75 -17.92 -17.85 -5.04
CA GLY A 75 -16.92 -17.78 -6.11
C GLY A 75 -17.39 -17.14 -7.41
N GLY A 76 -18.67 -16.76 -7.53
CA GLY A 76 -19.21 -16.01 -8.66
C GLY A 76 -19.33 -14.50 -8.35
N SER A 77 -19.43 -13.67 -9.39
CA SER A 77 -19.64 -12.23 -9.21
C SER A 77 -21.01 -11.94 -8.59
N ILE A 78 -21.02 -11.12 -7.56
CA ILE A 78 -22.23 -10.56 -6.93
C ILE A 78 -22.27 -9.03 -7.06
N GLY A 79 -21.52 -8.45 -8.02
CA GLY A 79 -21.40 -7.01 -8.20
C GLY A 79 -20.40 -6.33 -7.27
N ILE A 80 -19.46 -7.09 -6.68
CA ILE A 80 -18.38 -6.56 -5.85
C ILE A 80 -17.05 -7.11 -6.38
N GLY A 81 -16.50 -6.41 -7.37
CA GLY A 81 -15.21 -6.68 -7.96
C GLY A 81 -14.16 -5.64 -7.55
N PHE A 82 -12.90 -6.01 -7.58
CA PHE A 82 -11.76 -5.18 -7.22
C PHE A 82 -10.70 -5.22 -8.31
N SER A 83 -10.27 -4.04 -8.73
CA SER A 83 -9.15 -3.87 -9.65
C SER A 83 -8.05 -3.06 -8.96
N MET A 84 -6.82 -3.56 -8.95
CA MET A 84 -5.67 -2.81 -8.44
C MET A 84 -5.48 -1.54 -9.27
N SER A 85 -5.43 -0.38 -8.63
CA SER A 85 -5.36 0.89 -9.37
C SER A 85 -4.08 1.03 -10.21
N SER A 86 -4.18 1.69 -11.34
CA SER A 86 -3.02 1.94 -12.21
C SER A 86 -1.90 2.70 -11.52
N ASN A 87 -2.21 3.53 -10.50
CA ASN A 87 -1.20 4.22 -9.69
C ASN A 87 -0.30 3.28 -8.89
N VAL A 88 -0.79 2.09 -8.53
CA VAL A 88 0.00 1.04 -7.87
C VAL A 88 0.66 0.13 -8.90
N VAL A 89 -0.07 -0.19 -9.97
CA VAL A 89 0.39 -1.17 -10.97
C VAL A 89 1.51 -0.62 -11.84
N ALA A 90 1.42 0.63 -12.32
CA ALA A 90 2.40 1.19 -13.25
C ALA A 90 3.84 1.16 -12.70
N PRO A 91 4.13 1.66 -11.47
CA PRO A 91 5.48 1.58 -10.92
C PRO A 91 5.99 0.14 -10.73
N VAL A 92 5.09 -0.82 -10.45
CA VAL A 92 5.44 -2.24 -10.33
C VAL A 92 5.85 -2.81 -11.70
N VAL A 93 5.08 -2.50 -12.75
CA VAL A 93 5.39 -2.95 -14.11
C VAL A 93 6.72 -2.36 -14.60
N GLU A 94 6.97 -1.07 -14.35
CA GLU A 94 8.24 -0.42 -14.68
C GLU A 94 9.42 -1.13 -14.00
N GLN A 95 9.32 -1.43 -12.70
CA GLN A 95 10.38 -2.14 -11.97
C GLN A 95 10.58 -3.57 -12.50
N LEU A 96 9.50 -4.30 -12.81
CA LEU A 96 9.60 -5.63 -13.39
C LEU A 96 10.27 -5.62 -14.78
N GLN A 97 10.02 -4.58 -15.59
CA GLN A 97 10.67 -4.41 -16.88
C GLN A 97 12.16 -4.06 -16.75
N GLU A 98 12.51 -3.22 -15.78
CA GLU A 98 13.87 -2.74 -15.59
C GLU A 98 14.76 -3.74 -14.83
N PHE A 99 14.22 -4.33 -13.75
CA PHE A 99 15.01 -5.14 -12.81
C PHE A 99 14.62 -6.63 -12.79
N GLY A 100 13.49 -7.01 -13.40
CA GLY A 100 12.96 -8.36 -13.29
C GLY A 100 12.31 -8.68 -11.93
N GLU A 101 12.36 -7.74 -10.98
CA GLU A 101 11.83 -7.88 -9.62
C GLU A 101 11.25 -6.55 -9.11
N VAL A 102 10.41 -6.62 -8.07
CA VAL A 102 9.87 -5.44 -7.40
C VAL A 102 10.75 -5.09 -6.21
N ARG A 103 11.34 -3.90 -6.24
CA ARG A 103 12.19 -3.36 -5.16
C ARG A 103 11.39 -2.34 -4.37
N ARG A 104 11.22 -2.59 -3.10
CA ARG A 104 10.49 -1.70 -2.20
C ARG A 104 11.42 -1.06 -1.19
N GLY A 105 11.20 0.23 -0.92
CA GLY A 105 11.86 0.91 0.17
C GLY A 105 11.57 0.22 1.51
N TRP A 106 12.51 0.31 2.43
CA TRP A 106 12.45 -0.31 3.74
C TRP A 106 13.17 0.55 4.78
N LEU A 107 12.56 0.67 5.96
CA LEU A 107 13.11 1.38 7.11
C LEU A 107 13.81 0.43 8.10
N GLY A 108 13.29 -0.77 8.29
CA GLY A 108 13.76 -1.69 9.32
C GLY A 108 13.12 -1.45 10.68
N VAL A 109 11.80 -1.25 10.70
CA VAL A 109 11.03 -1.01 11.93
C VAL A 109 9.81 -1.92 12.00
N ASN A 110 9.39 -2.24 13.22
CA ASN A 110 8.04 -2.71 13.53
C ASN A 110 7.23 -1.52 14.01
N ILE A 111 6.03 -1.34 13.45
CA ILE A 111 5.19 -0.15 13.71
C ILE A 111 3.76 -0.55 14.02
N GLY A 112 3.08 0.32 14.76
CA GLY A 112 1.66 0.20 15.08
C GLY A 112 0.93 1.52 14.87
N ASN A 113 -0.41 1.47 14.99
CA ASN A 113 -1.21 2.69 15.09
C ASN A 113 -1.10 3.25 16.50
N VAL A 114 -1.14 4.57 16.61
CA VAL A 114 -1.28 5.25 17.91
C VAL A 114 -2.71 5.00 18.40
N THR A 115 -2.85 4.49 19.63
CA THR A 115 -4.15 4.31 20.28
C THR A 115 -4.48 5.52 21.15
N ASP A 116 -5.76 5.67 21.55
CA ASP A 116 -6.19 6.76 22.45
C ASP A 116 -5.41 6.73 23.76
N ASP A 117 -5.21 5.56 24.35
CA ASP A 117 -4.44 5.38 25.59
C ASP A 117 -2.97 5.80 25.41
N MET A 118 -2.37 5.50 24.25
CA MET A 118 -1.00 5.92 23.94
C MET A 118 -0.93 7.44 23.75
N ALA A 119 -1.91 8.03 23.04
CA ALA A 119 -1.96 9.47 22.82
C ALA A 119 -2.06 10.21 24.17
N GLU A 120 -2.94 9.76 25.08
CA GLU A 120 -3.06 10.33 26.44
C GLU A 120 -1.75 10.19 27.24
N ALA A 121 -1.15 8.99 27.25
CA ALA A 121 0.09 8.72 27.98
C ALA A 121 1.29 9.53 27.48
N LEU A 122 1.33 9.83 26.19
CA LEU A 122 2.41 10.57 25.50
C LEU A 122 2.11 12.08 25.37
N GLY A 123 0.93 12.53 25.84
CA GLY A 123 0.52 13.94 25.78
C GLY A 123 0.27 14.45 24.35
N LEU A 124 -0.17 13.58 23.43
CA LEU A 124 -0.48 13.93 22.05
C LEU A 124 -1.88 14.54 21.96
N SER A 125 -2.09 15.40 20.96
CA SER A 125 -3.39 16.02 20.69
C SER A 125 -4.38 15.09 19.98
N ASP A 126 -3.88 14.04 19.31
CA ASP A 126 -4.64 13.10 18.51
C ASP A 126 -3.91 11.76 18.36
N THR A 127 -4.48 10.83 17.59
CA THR A 127 -3.94 9.49 17.33
C THR A 127 -3.27 9.38 15.95
N LEU A 128 -2.92 10.51 15.33
CA LEU A 128 -2.25 10.50 14.04
C LEU A 128 -0.79 10.06 14.17
N GLY A 129 -0.30 9.41 13.12
CA GLY A 129 1.06 8.92 13.05
C GLY A 129 1.18 7.40 13.11
N ALA A 130 2.43 6.95 13.06
CA ALA A 130 2.81 5.55 13.25
C ALA A 130 3.80 5.44 14.40
N ILE A 131 3.41 4.70 15.46
CA ILE A 131 4.32 4.45 16.58
C ILE A 131 5.32 3.37 16.21
N VAL A 132 6.58 3.60 16.52
CA VAL A 132 7.67 2.63 16.39
C VAL A 132 7.67 1.72 17.61
N LEU A 133 7.40 0.44 17.40
CA LEU A 133 7.42 -0.58 18.44
C LEU A 133 8.84 -1.13 18.64
N ASP A 134 9.48 -1.51 17.51
CA ASP A 134 10.84 -2.02 17.50
C ASP A 134 11.63 -1.43 16.33
N VAL A 135 12.96 -1.33 16.50
CA VAL A 135 13.90 -0.92 15.46
C VAL A 135 14.90 -2.05 15.23
N PHE A 136 14.96 -2.54 13.99
CA PHE A 136 15.89 -3.59 13.60
C PHE A 136 17.17 -3.00 13.00
N ASP A 137 18.21 -3.81 12.88
CA ASP A 137 19.43 -3.43 12.15
C ASP A 137 19.11 -2.96 10.73
N GLY A 138 19.49 -1.72 10.41
CA GLY A 138 19.24 -1.13 9.11
C GLY A 138 18.98 0.38 9.14
N PRO A 139 18.35 0.92 8.09
CA PRO A 139 18.25 2.36 7.83
C PRO A 139 17.71 3.21 8.97
N ALA A 140 16.68 2.72 9.67
CA ALA A 140 16.09 3.46 10.78
C ALA A 140 17.02 3.54 11.98
N LEU A 141 17.70 2.43 12.32
CA LEU A 141 18.67 2.39 13.40
C LEU A 141 19.87 3.31 13.10
N ASP A 142 20.38 3.25 11.87
CA ASP A 142 21.52 4.08 11.42
C ASP A 142 21.19 5.57 11.49
N ALA A 143 19.93 5.93 11.24
CA ALA A 143 19.43 7.30 11.33
C ALA A 143 19.07 7.74 12.77
N GLY A 144 19.18 6.84 13.76
CA GLY A 144 18.89 7.12 15.16
C GLY A 144 17.41 7.12 15.52
N LEU A 145 16.56 6.44 14.75
CA LEU A 145 15.17 6.16 15.13
C LEU A 145 15.14 5.19 16.32
N GLN A 146 14.20 5.35 17.23
CA GLN A 146 14.11 4.59 18.47
C GLN A 146 12.68 4.05 18.67
N SER A 147 12.58 3.00 19.49
CA SER A 147 11.28 2.55 19.99
C SER A 147 10.57 3.68 20.74
N MET A 148 9.27 3.76 20.62
CA MET A 148 8.37 4.79 21.12
C MET A 148 8.42 6.13 20.36
N ASP A 149 9.20 6.29 19.30
CA ASP A 149 9.06 7.42 18.38
C ASP A 149 7.73 7.32 17.63
N ILE A 150 7.11 8.45 17.37
CA ILE A 150 5.89 8.53 16.56
C ILE A 150 6.23 9.27 15.27
N ILE A 151 6.17 8.57 14.14
CA ILE A 151 6.43 9.15 12.83
C ILE A 151 5.15 9.85 12.36
N ILE A 152 5.20 11.17 12.24
CA ILE A 152 4.07 12.03 11.85
C ILE A 152 4.18 12.57 10.42
N SER A 153 5.39 12.58 9.83
CA SER A 153 5.60 12.94 8.44
C SER A 153 6.74 12.11 7.84
N PHE A 154 6.63 11.80 6.56
CA PHE A 154 7.63 11.05 5.80
C PHE A 154 7.75 11.60 4.38
N ASP A 155 8.96 12.03 3.98
CA ASP A 155 9.26 12.63 2.67
C ASP A 155 8.31 13.80 2.34
N GLY A 156 8.01 14.64 3.35
CA GLY A 156 7.13 15.81 3.22
C GLY A 156 5.64 15.49 3.16
N GLN A 157 5.22 14.25 3.39
CA GLN A 157 3.83 13.82 3.42
C GLN A 157 3.42 13.45 4.84
N ASP A 158 2.22 13.89 5.27
CA ASP A 158 1.67 13.54 6.57
C ASP A 158 1.45 12.03 6.68
N VAL A 159 1.74 11.48 7.84
CA VAL A 159 1.49 10.08 8.20
C VAL A 159 0.33 10.02 9.19
N LYS A 160 -0.80 9.47 8.77
CA LYS A 160 -2.01 9.38 9.60
C LYS A 160 -2.15 8.02 10.30
N SER A 161 -1.45 7.00 9.81
CA SER A 161 -1.52 5.64 10.34
C SER A 161 -0.28 4.83 9.95
N SER A 162 -0.07 3.71 10.64
CA SER A 162 0.99 2.74 10.30
C SER A 162 0.86 2.21 8.87
N GLY A 163 -0.37 1.93 8.41
CA GLY A 163 -0.64 1.47 7.05
C GLY A 163 -0.24 2.52 5.99
N GLU A 164 -0.47 3.80 6.28
CA GLU A 164 -0.06 4.87 5.37
C GLU A 164 1.47 4.98 5.29
N LEU A 165 2.17 4.88 6.42
CA LEU A 165 3.63 4.87 6.43
C LEU A 165 4.19 3.69 5.63
N VAL A 166 3.64 2.48 5.77
CA VAL A 166 4.05 1.31 4.99
C VAL A 166 3.91 1.59 3.48
N ARG A 167 2.81 2.22 3.06
CA ARG A 167 2.60 2.58 1.64
C ARG A 167 3.58 3.62 1.15
N LEU A 168 3.83 4.67 1.94
CA LEU A 168 4.78 5.74 1.59
C LEU A 168 6.20 5.18 1.44
N VAL A 169 6.67 4.44 2.43
CA VAL A 169 7.99 3.81 2.42
C VAL A 169 8.11 2.84 1.25
N GLY A 170 7.12 1.98 1.03
CA GLY A 170 7.16 0.97 -0.04
C GLY A 170 7.10 1.54 -1.45
N LYS A 171 6.58 2.75 -1.64
CA LYS A 171 6.57 3.48 -2.93
C LYS A 171 7.85 4.29 -3.16
N THR A 172 8.61 4.55 -2.13
CA THR A 172 9.84 5.35 -2.22
C THR A 172 11.00 4.48 -2.70
N ALA A 173 11.81 5.03 -3.60
CA ALA A 173 12.91 4.29 -4.21
C ALA A 173 13.97 3.87 -3.17
N VAL A 174 14.52 2.67 -3.35
CA VAL A 174 15.67 2.17 -2.58
C VAL A 174 16.85 3.11 -2.78
N GLY A 175 17.56 3.42 -1.70
CA GLY A 175 18.71 4.35 -1.70
C GLY A 175 18.32 5.83 -1.67
N LYS A 176 17.04 6.20 -1.76
CA LYS A 176 16.60 7.58 -1.61
C LYS A 176 16.78 8.01 -0.14
N MET A 177 17.39 9.16 0.07
CA MET A 177 17.41 9.86 1.36
C MET A 177 16.12 10.66 1.50
N VAL A 178 15.44 10.50 2.63
CA VAL A 178 14.17 11.15 2.96
C VAL A 178 14.22 11.72 4.37
N ASP A 179 13.44 12.76 4.62
CA ASP A 179 13.25 13.29 5.96
C ASP A 179 11.99 12.68 6.59
N ALA A 180 12.14 12.16 7.81
CA ALA A 180 11.05 11.72 8.66
C ALA A 180 10.94 12.67 9.85
N VAL A 181 9.77 13.26 10.04
CA VAL A 181 9.46 14.04 11.25
C VAL A 181 8.85 13.11 12.27
N ILE A 182 9.43 13.07 13.46
CA ILE A 182 9.01 12.23 14.57
C ILE A 182 8.66 13.07 15.80
N ILE A 183 7.83 12.52 16.67
CA ILE A 183 7.66 13.00 18.04
C ILE A 183 8.41 12.04 18.97
N ARG A 184 9.34 12.56 19.75
CA ARG A 184 10.10 11.85 20.79
C ARG A 184 10.04 12.65 22.08
N GLU A 185 9.51 12.05 23.15
CA GLU A 185 9.38 12.71 24.47
C GLU A 185 8.63 14.06 24.37
N GLY A 186 7.59 14.13 23.55
CA GLY A 186 6.78 15.34 23.34
C GLY A 186 7.42 16.43 22.45
N ALA A 187 8.61 16.19 21.90
CA ALA A 187 9.30 17.15 21.04
C ALA A 187 9.40 16.62 19.59
N GLU A 188 9.14 17.49 18.62
CA GLU A 188 9.38 17.17 17.21
C GLU A 188 10.88 17.13 16.89
N LYS A 189 11.28 16.13 16.13
CA LYS A 189 12.63 15.96 15.58
C LYS A 189 12.54 15.51 14.13
N THR A 190 13.48 15.96 13.30
CA THR A 190 13.63 15.50 11.92
C THR A 190 14.84 14.58 11.84
N LEU A 191 14.63 13.40 11.27
CA LEU A 191 15.68 12.42 10.99
C LEU A 191 15.79 12.23 9.48
N SER A 192 17.01 12.32 8.93
CA SER A 192 17.26 12.00 7.52
C SER A 192 17.64 10.53 7.40
N ILE A 193 16.86 9.76 6.65
CA ILE A 193 16.97 8.31 6.54
C ILE A 193 17.22 7.92 5.09
N THR A 194 18.25 7.14 4.82
CA THR A 194 18.48 6.55 3.50
C THR A 194 17.81 5.18 3.44
N LEU A 195 16.79 5.02 2.58
CA LEU A 195 16.01 3.78 2.53
C LEU A 195 16.83 2.59 2.03
N GLY A 196 16.72 1.48 2.73
CA GLY A 196 17.19 0.18 2.27
C GLY A 196 16.22 -0.52 1.32
N GLN A 197 16.63 -1.64 0.77
CA GLN A 197 15.75 -2.56 0.06
C GLN A 197 15.05 -3.47 1.08
N ARG A 198 13.73 -3.63 0.93
CA ARG A 198 12.98 -4.56 1.77
C ARG A 198 13.50 -5.98 1.55
N PRO A 199 13.93 -6.69 2.61
CA PRO A 199 14.33 -8.08 2.51
C PRO A 199 13.18 -8.98 2.06
N ASP A 200 13.52 -10.13 1.49
CA ASP A 200 12.52 -11.16 1.16
C ASP A 200 11.75 -11.61 2.40
N PRO A 201 10.48 -12.04 2.25
CA PRO A 201 9.65 -12.47 3.39
C PRO A 201 10.31 -13.53 4.27
N ASP A 202 11.03 -14.50 3.67
CA ASP A 202 11.72 -15.57 4.40
C ASP A 202 12.89 -15.02 5.23
N ALA A 203 13.62 -14.03 4.71
CA ALA A 203 14.70 -13.35 5.45
C ALA A 203 14.16 -12.46 6.58
N LEU A 204 12.95 -11.89 6.42
CA LEU A 204 12.28 -11.13 7.47
C LEU A 204 11.80 -12.02 8.61
N ALA A 205 11.24 -13.20 8.31
CA ALA A 205 10.79 -14.16 9.31
C ALA A 205 11.95 -14.63 10.20
N GLN A 206 13.11 -14.93 9.60
CA GLN A 206 14.33 -15.31 10.34
C GLN A 206 14.88 -14.20 11.25
N ARG A 207 14.70 -12.94 10.90
CA ARG A 207 15.12 -11.81 11.74
C ARG A 207 14.23 -11.61 12.96
N GLN A 208 12.94 -11.94 12.85
CA GLN A 208 11.98 -11.85 13.97
C GLN A 208 12.14 -13.00 14.98
N GLU A 209 12.66 -14.17 14.58
CA GLU A 209 12.92 -15.29 15.49
C GLU A 209 14.20 -15.14 16.31
N ASN A 210 15.09 -14.20 15.95
CA ASN A 210 16.39 -13.99 16.61
C ASN A 210 16.41 -12.77 17.56
N VAL A 211 15.23 -12.21 17.91
CA VAL A 211 15.06 -11.10 18.88
C VAL A 211 14.31 -11.65 20.17
#